data_f5b83bd082ac1be6f4c61f89494f96e1
#
_entry.id   f5b83bd082ac1be6f4c61f89494f96e1
#
_cell.length_a   1.000
_cell.length_b   1.000
_cell.length_c   1.000
_cell.angle_alpha   90.00
_cell.angle_beta   90.00
_cell.angle_gamma   90.00
#
_symmetry.space_group_name_H-M   'P 1'
#
loop_
_entity.id
_entity.type
_entity.pdbx_description
1 polymer ?
#
loop_
_entity_poly.entity_id
_entity_poly.type
_entity_poly.pdbx_seq_one_letter_code
_entity_poly.pdbx_strand_id
1 'polypeptide(L)'
;MRNPGQEIEFCLLLPRWHFHCYFPLPLPTPALIYLHLPKCGGTTLNRLIEWEYPPLRIFSVDPSFFRWSWYRLLRWPPRRLARLQVIKGHMPFGIHRSLPQPATYVTILREPVERVISEYYFALHYRLHPQHKRMQSLSLEEYAATTPHHNLQCKLLAGLPGPRDFLAGDCTEQTLETAKANLAAHFTLAGLTERFDETLALLKVLFGWKLNHYASFNVTPIRPRKEAVPTATQRLIAERNRFDVAIYEHVLPLFSRTLEARREAVDAALLDVSRARRLGPIRTAGYQAASSLRKAASRIHSAL
;
A
#
# COMPACT_ATOMS: atom_id res chain seq x y z
N MET A 1 -21.17 -29.76 -77.73
CA MET A 1 -22.10 -30.87 -77.63
C MET A 1 -22.07 -31.47 -76.26
N ARG A 2 -23.21 -31.57 -75.67
CA ARG A 2 -23.68 -32.19 -74.45
C ARG A 2 -23.82 -31.21 -73.27
N ASN A 3 -25.06 -31.16 -72.96
CA ASN A 3 -25.79 -30.34 -72.06
C ASN A 3 -25.85 -30.95 -70.66
N PRO A 4 -26.31 -30.23 -69.70
CA PRO A 4 -26.02 -30.34 -68.25
C PRO A 4 -27.07 -31.18 -67.55
N GLY A 5 -26.67 -31.75 -66.43
CA GLY A 5 -27.57 -32.50 -65.56
C GLY A 5 -27.61 -31.94 -64.16
N GLN A 6 -28.72 -31.48 -63.83
CA GLN A 6 -29.42 -31.46 -62.53
C GLN A 6 -28.64 -31.62 -61.25
N GLU A 7 -28.56 -30.52 -60.52
CA GLU A 7 -28.35 -30.49 -59.09
C GLU A 7 -29.63 -30.96 -58.37
N ILE A 8 -29.43 -31.93 -57.48
CA ILE A 8 -30.43 -32.34 -56.50
C ILE A 8 -30.14 -31.67 -55.20
N GLU A 9 -30.99 -30.73 -54.82
CA GLU A 9 -30.99 -30.14 -53.46
C GLU A 9 -31.28 -31.23 -52.44
N PHE A 10 -30.32 -31.46 -51.57
CA PHE A 10 -30.51 -32.10 -50.25
C PHE A 10 -30.57 -31.02 -49.16
N CYS A 11 -31.81 -30.63 -48.89
CA CYS A 11 -32.17 -29.83 -47.74
C CYS A 11 -32.00 -30.69 -46.48
N LEU A 12 -30.89 -30.60 -45.77
CA LEU A 12 -30.74 -31.14 -44.43
C LEU A 12 -30.97 -30.05 -43.41
N LEU A 13 -32.11 -30.10 -42.77
CA LEU A 13 -32.52 -29.40 -41.57
C LEU A 13 -31.51 -29.67 -40.44
N LEU A 14 -30.68 -28.71 -40.12
CA LEU A 14 -29.95 -28.66 -38.85
C LEU A 14 -30.60 -27.61 -37.97
N PRO A 15 -30.88 -27.91 -36.67
CA PRO A 15 -31.51 -26.97 -35.79
C PRO A 15 -30.49 -25.85 -35.42
N ARG A 16 -30.84 -24.64 -35.74
CA ARG A 16 -30.29 -23.45 -35.13
C ARG A 16 -30.49 -23.57 -33.64
N TRP A 17 -29.49 -23.30 -32.89
CA TRP A 17 -29.46 -22.68 -31.54
C TRP A 17 -28.07 -22.88 -30.90
N HIS A 18 -27.09 -22.07 -31.29
CA HIS A 18 -26.02 -21.67 -30.40
C HIS A 18 -25.79 -20.18 -30.58
N PHE A 19 -26.76 -19.40 -30.12
CA PHE A 19 -26.43 -18.04 -29.68
C PHE A 19 -25.55 -18.20 -28.43
N HIS A 20 -24.24 -18.24 -28.59
CA HIS A 20 -23.35 -17.92 -27.53
C HIS A 20 -23.55 -16.43 -27.26
N CYS A 21 -24.44 -16.09 -26.33
CA CYS A 21 -24.40 -14.81 -25.66
C CYS A 21 -23.04 -14.71 -25.03
N TYR A 22 -22.08 -14.09 -25.70
CA TYR A 22 -20.90 -13.54 -25.08
C TYR A 22 -21.40 -12.43 -24.14
N PHE A 23 -21.83 -12.81 -22.93
CA PHE A 23 -21.82 -11.87 -21.84
C PHE A 23 -20.34 -11.51 -21.64
N PRO A 24 -19.93 -10.26 -21.86
CA PRO A 24 -18.59 -9.86 -21.50
C PRO A 24 -18.46 -10.16 -20.02
N LEU A 25 -17.57 -11.08 -19.67
CA LEU A 25 -17.21 -11.30 -18.26
C LEU A 25 -16.89 -9.93 -17.69
N PRO A 26 -17.46 -9.54 -16.56
CA PRO A 26 -17.16 -8.25 -15.95
C PRO A 26 -15.64 -8.14 -15.87
N LEU A 27 -15.09 -7.04 -16.38
CA LEU A 27 -13.65 -6.77 -16.33
C LEU A 27 -13.18 -7.02 -14.89
N PRO A 28 -12.14 -7.80 -14.70
CA PRO A 28 -11.67 -8.13 -13.35
C PRO A 28 -11.42 -6.84 -12.59
N THR A 29 -12.04 -6.70 -11.43
CA THR A 29 -11.82 -5.54 -10.55
C THR A 29 -10.33 -5.40 -10.29
N PRO A 30 -9.72 -4.22 -10.52
CA PRO A 30 -8.29 -4.04 -10.30
C PRO A 30 -7.88 -4.44 -8.88
N ALA A 31 -6.77 -5.16 -8.76
CA ALA A 31 -6.23 -5.48 -7.45
C ALA A 31 -5.68 -4.21 -6.79
N LEU A 32 -5.99 -4.01 -5.51
CA LEU A 32 -5.42 -2.93 -4.70
C LEU A 32 -4.04 -3.35 -4.19
N ILE A 33 -3.02 -2.57 -4.47
CA ILE A 33 -1.69 -2.77 -3.91
C ILE A 33 -1.42 -1.66 -2.90
N TYR A 34 -1.40 -2.02 -1.62
CA TYR A 34 -0.97 -1.10 -0.57
C TYR A 34 0.54 -1.20 -0.37
N LEU A 35 1.27 -0.27 -0.98
CA LEU A 35 2.71 -0.10 -0.77
C LEU A 35 2.91 0.60 0.58
N HIS A 36 3.19 -0.20 1.61
CA HIS A 36 3.30 0.26 2.99
C HIS A 36 4.69 0.84 3.25
N LEU A 37 4.80 2.17 3.25
CA LEU A 37 6.01 2.87 3.66
C LEU A 37 6.21 2.77 5.17
N PRO A 38 7.41 2.38 5.67
CA PRO A 38 7.68 2.27 7.10
C PRO A 38 7.48 3.60 7.84
N LYS A 39 6.84 3.53 9.02
CA LYS A 39 6.61 4.68 9.92
C LYS A 39 5.64 5.76 9.41
N CYS A 40 4.81 5.42 8.42
CA CYS A 40 3.80 6.30 7.82
C CYS A 40 2.36 5.90 8.22
N GLY A 41 2.11 5.47 9.46
CA GLY A 41 0.76 5.13 9.96
C GLY A 41 0.19 3.82 9.42
N GLY A 42 0.97 3.04 8.70
CA GLY A 42 0.51 1.88 7.95
C GLY A 42 -0.04 0.72 8.77
N THR A 43 0.27 0.60 10.06
CA THR A 43 -0.33 -0.44 10.91
C THR A 43 -1.84 -0.25 11.01
N THR A 44 -2.30 0.98 11.18
CA THR A 44 -3.73 1.32 11.20
C THR A 44 -4.38 0.98 9.86
N LEU A 45 -3.79 1.42 8.74
CA LEU A 45 -4.34 1.12 7.42
C LEU A 45 -4.34 -0.38 7.09
N ASN A 46 -3.30 -1.12 7.46
CA ASN A 46 -3.27 -2.57 7.31
C ASN A 46 -4.45 -3.27 8.00
N ARG A 47 -4.82 -2.79 9.20
CA ARG A 47 -5.98 -3.31 9.93
C ARG A 47 -7.28 -3.00 9.24
N LEU A 48 -7.45 -1.78 8.74
CA LEU A 48 -8.65 -1.39 7.99
C LEU A 48 -8.79 -2.23 6.72
N ILE A 49 -7.74 -2.44 5.96
CA ILE A 49 -7.74 -3.32 4.77
C ILE A 49 -8.18 -4.74 5.16
N GLU A 50 -7.69 -5.30 6.26
CA GLU A 50 -8.07 -6.63 6.73
C GLU A 50 -9.57 -6.74 7.09
N TRP A 51 -10.25 -5.63 7.31
CA TRP A 51 -11.70 -5.58 7.55
C TRP A 51 -12.51 -5.35 6.28
N GLU A 52 -11.99 -4.59 5.35
CA GLU A 52 -12.69 -4.27 4.11
C GLU A 52 -12.67 -5.43 3.10
N TYR A 53 -11.67 -6.31 3.18
CA TYR A 53 -11.49 -7.40 2.21
C TYR A 53 -11.51 -8.79 2.88
N PRO A 54 -12.02 -9.84 2.18
CA PRO A 54 -11.96 -11.21 2.67
C PRO A 54 -10.52 -11.67 2.87
N PRO A 55 -10.18 -12.36 3.98
CA PRO A 55 -8.80 -12.78 4.27
C PRO A 55 -8.13 -13.59 3.15
N LEU A 56 -8.89 -14.46 2.48
CA LEU A 56 -8.40 -15.30 1.39
C LEU A 56 -8.14 -14.54 0.07
N ARG A 57 -8.51 -13.25 0.03
CA ARG A 57 -8.27 -12.35 -1.11
C ARG A 57 -7.11 -11.38 -0.85
N ILE A 58 -6.47 -11.48 0.31
CA ILE A 58 -5.36 -10.63 0.73
C ILE A 58 -4.06 -11.42 0.71
N PHE A 59 -3.06 -10.91 0.01
CA PHE A 59 -1.68 -11.36 0.14
C PHE A 59 -0.88 -10.33 0.97
N SER A 60 -0.27 -10.79 2.07
CA SER A 60 0.55 -9.95 2.93
C SER A 60 2.03 -10.23 2.71
N VAL A 61 2.78 -9.19 2.36
CA VAL A 61 4.24 -9.24 2.28
C VAL A 61 4.81 -9.06 3.68
N ASP A 62 5.53 -10.05 4.18
CA ASP A 62 6.18 -9.99 5.48
C ASP A 62 7.47 -9.16 5.38
N PRO A 63 7.66 -8.13 6.21
CA PRO A 63 8.84 -7.27 6.15
C PRO A 63 10.14 -8.03 6.51
N SER A 64 10.06 -9.04 7.40
CA SER A 64 11.22 -9.85 7.81
C SER A 64 11.65 -10.84 6.73
N PHE A 65 10.72 -11.22 5.86
CA PHE A 65 10.90 -12.20 4.80
C PHE A 65 10.42 -11.68 3.45
N PHE A 66 10.65 -10.39 3.18
CA PHE A 66 10.18 -9.71 1.96
C PHE A 66 10.54 -10.50 0.69
N ARG A 67 11.82 -10.87 0.51
CA ARG A 67 12.29 -11.63 -0.65
C ARG A 67 11.55 -12.95 -0.80
N TRP A 68 11.40 -13.68 0.30
CA TRP A 68 10.71 -14.95 0.30
C TRP A 68 9.21 -14.81 0.00
N SER A 69 8.55 -13.80 0.56
CA SER A 69 7.16 -13.46 0.23
C SER A 69 6.98 -13.15 -1.24
N TRP A 70 7.91 -12.37 -1.82
CA TRP A 70 7.90 -12.03 -3.25
C TRP A 70 8.09 -13.29 -4.12
N TYR A 71 9.15 -14.07 -3.88
CA TYR A 71 9.38 -15.31 -4.62
C TYR A 71 8.22 -16.29 -4.53
N ARG A 72 7.57 -16.33 -3.39
CA ARG A 72 6.41 -17.18 -3.18
C ARG A 72 5.22 -16.71 -4.01
N LEU A 73 4.94 -15.41 -4.04
CA LEU A 73 3.92 -14.84 -4.89
C LEU A 73 4.15 -15.19 -6.38
N LEU A 74 5.40 -15.06 -6.84
CA LEU A 74 5.79 -15.38 -8.22
C LEU A 74 5.57 -16.85 -8.61
N ARG A 75 5.54 -17.75 -7.64
CA ARG A 75 5.29 -19.19 -7.86
C ARG A 75 3.80 -19.56 -7.90
N TRP A 76 2.93 -18.64 -7.55
CA TRP A 76 1.51 -18.93 -7.61
C TRP A 76 1.01 -19.00 -9.05
N PRO A 77 0.13 -19.98 -9.33
CA PRO A 77 -0.45 -20.09 -10.67
C PRO A 77 -1.32 -18.86 -10.98
N PRO A 78 -1.41 -18.44 -12.25
CA PRO A 78 -2.16 -17.25 -12.66
C PRO A 78 -3.61 -17.23 -12.14
N ARG A 79 -4.28 -18.38 -12.11
CA ARG A 79 -5.64 -18.52 -11.56
C ARG A 79 -5.75 -18.15 -10.08
N ARG A 80 -4.69 -18.38 -9.30
CA ARG A 80 -4.63 -18.00 -7.88
C ARG A 80 -4.33 -16.51 -7.73
N LEU A 81 -3.38 -15.99 -8.51
CA LEU A 81 -3.06 -14.56 -8.56
C LEU A 81 -4.29 -13.72 -8.96
N ALA A 82 -5.05 -14.15 -9.97
CA ALA A 82 -6.26 -13.47 -10.43
C ALA A 82 -7.37 -13.37 -9.36
N ARG A 83 -7.30 -14.17 -8.31
CA ARG A 83 -8.27 -14.11 -7.20
C ARG A 83 -7.89 -13.08 -6.13
N LEU A 84 -6.67 -12.54 -6.15
CA LEU A 84 -6.24 -11.53 -5.19
C LEU A 84 -6.98 -10.22 -5.44
N GLN A 85 -7.53 -9.67 -4.38
CA GLN A 85 -8.10 -8.32 -4.36
C GLN A 85 -7.14 -7.32 -3.75
N VAL A 86 -6.27 -7.78 -2.84
CA VAL A 86 -5.29 -6.91 -2.17
C VAL A 86 -3.94 -7.58 -2.04
N ILE A 87 -2.90 -6.82 -2.32
CA ILE A 87 -1.52 -7.11 -1.91
C ILE A 87 -1.05 -5.96 -1.01
N LYS A 88 -0.52 -6.27 0.16
CA LYS A 88 -0.11 -5.25 1.12
C LYS A 88 1.15 -5.61 1.86
N GLY A 89 1.91 -4.61 2.26
CA GLY A 89 3.11 -4.79 3.08
C GLY A 89 4.27 -3.89 2.68
N HIS A 90 5.42 -4.10 3.32
CA HIS A 90 6.65 -3.39 2.99
C HIS A 90 7.28 -4.00 1.74
N MET A 91 7.17 -3.33 0.64
CA MET A 91 7.70 -3.76 -0.66
C MET A 91 8.05 -2.55 -1.52
N PRO A 92 9.01 -2.65 -2.45
CA PRO A 92 9.19 -1.63 -3.46
C PRO A 92 8.08 -1.67 -4.51
N PHE A 93 7.90 -0.59 -5.24
CA PHE A 93 7.03 -0.53 -6.41
C PHE A 93 7.42 -1.60 -7.45
N GLY A 94 6.43 -2.12 -8.20
CA GLY A 94 6.67 -3.02 -9.34
C GLY A 94 6.00 -4.40 -9.24
N ILE A 95 5.42 -4.79 -8.09
CA ILE A 95 4.80 -6.10 -7.91
C ILE A 95 3.60 -6.34 -8.86
N HIS A 96 2.93 -5.29 -9.33
CA HIS A 96 1.82 -5.37 -10.27
C HIS A 96 2.20 -6.08 -11.58
N ARG A 97 3.48 -6.00 -11.99
CA ARG A 97 4.00 -6.65 -13.22
C ARG A 97 3.88 -8.17 -13.17
N SER A 98 3.69 -8.73 -11.99
CA SER A 98 3.55 -10.18 -11.77
C SER A 98 2.08 -10.62 -11.66
N LEU A 99 1.15 -9.71 -11.80
CA LEU A 99 -0.29 -10.01 -11.68
C LEU A 99 -0.92 -10.16 -13.08
N PRO A 100 -1.80 -11.14 -13.27
CA PRO A 100 -2.53 -11.31 -14.53
C PRO A 100 -3.67 -10.29 -14.70
N GLN A 101 -4.15 -9.67 -13.61
CA GLN A 101 -5.22 -8.67 -13.61
C GLN A 101 -4.64 -7.26 -13.49
N PRO A 102 -5.39 -6.22 -13.91
CA PRO A 102 -5.06 -4.84 -13.62
C PRO A 102 -4.87 -4.60 -12.12
N ALA A 103 -4.03 -3.66 -11.77
CA ALA A 103 -3.78 -3.30 -10.39
C ALA A 103 -3.60 -1.79 -10.24
N THR A 104 -3.98 -1.26 -9.09
CA THR A 104 -3.72 0.12 -8.70
C THR A 104 -3.03 0.18 -7.35
N TYR A 105 -2.25 1.22 -7.14
CA TYR A 105 -1.53 1.41 -5.89
C TYR A 105 -2.19 2.46 -5.00
N VAL A 106 -2.04 2.23 -3.69
CA VAL A 106 -2.19 3.25 -2.67
C VAL A 106 -0.96 3.24 -1.77
N THR A 107 -0.61 4.39 -1.25
CA THR A 107 0.44 4.54 -0.25
C THR A 107 0.11 5.69 0.71
N ILE A 108 0.81 5.76 1.83
CA ILE A 108 0.76 6.90 2.75
C ILE A 108 2.19 7.34 2.99
N LEU A 109 2.47 8.61 2.74
CA LEU A 109 3.73 9.26 3.04
C LEU A 109 3.67 9.94 4.42
N ARG A 110 4.83 10.26 4.92
CA ARG A 110 5.01 11.06 6.12
C ARG A 110 6.08 12.13 5.88
N GLU A 111 5.93 13.28 6.56
CA GLU A 111 6.97 14.30 6.57
C GLU A 111 8.31 13.66 6.96
N PRO A 112 9.38 13.85 6.17
CA PRO A 112 10.59 13.03 6.29
C PRO A 112 11.31 13.13 7.64
N VAL A 113 11.36 14.31 8.24
CA VAL A 113 11.97 14.48 9.58
C VAL A 113 11.17 13.72 10.63
N GLU A 114 9.84 13.86 10.60
CA GLU A 114 8.91 13.13 11.45
C GLU A 114 8.99 11.61 11.26
N ARG A 115 9.21 11.15 10.03
CA ARG A 115 9.38 9.72 9.72
C ARG A 115 10.66 9.17 10.39
N VAL A 116 11.81 9.87 10.25
CA VAL A 116 13.09 9.43 10.81
C VAL A 116 13.05 9.45 12.34
N ILE A 117 12.51 10.51 12.95
CA ILE A 117 12.28 10.56 14.40
C ILE A 117 11.44 9.35 14.85
N SER A 118 10.35 9.07 14.14
CA SER A 118 9.49 7.93 14.45
C SER A 118 10.19 6.58 14.31
N GLU A 119 11.09 6.42 13.37
CA GLU A 119 11.86 5.19 13.15
C GLU A 119 12.86 4.97 14.28
N TYR A 120 13.64 6.00 14.63
CA TYR A 120 14.60 5.94 15.72
C TYR A 120 13.93 5.56 17.05
N TYR A 121 12.91 6.31 17.48
CA TYR A 121 12.24 6.03 18.76
C TYR A 121 11.48 4.71 18.77
N PHE A 122 10.96 4.26 17.64
CA PHE A 122 10.38 2.92 17.55
C PHE A 122 11.44 1.84 17.76
N ALA A 123 12.57 1.93 17.08
CA ALA A 123 13.65 0.95 17.23
C ALA A 123 14.28 1.00 18.64
N LEU A 124 14.36 2.18 19.24
CA LEU A 124 14.87 2.39 20.61
C LEU A 124 13.97 1.76 21.68
N HIS A 125 12.65 1.79 21.49
CA HIS A 125 11.70 1.32 22.52
C HIS A 125 11.14 -0.08 22.27
N TYR A 126 11.17 -0.56 21.03
CA TYR A 126 10.66 -1.88 20.69
C TYR A 126 11.76 -2.95 20.82
N ARG A 127 11.79 -3.64 21.98
CA ARG A 127 12.83 -4.64 22.32
C ARG A 127 13.05 -5.74 21.28
N LEU A 128 12.03 -6.09 20.52
CA LEU A 128 12.11 -7.10 19.46
C LEU A 128 12.56 -6.54 18.10
N HIS A 129 12.87 -5.23 18.05
CA HIS A 129 13.39 -4.63 16.83
C HIS A 129 14.82 -5.11 16.56
N PRO A 130 15.19 -5.54 15.34
CA PRO A 130 16.53 -6.05 15.04
C PRO A 130 17.67 -5.08 15.40
N GLN A 131 17.40 -3.78 15.31
CA GLN A 131 18.38 -2.72 15.63
C GLN A 131 18.27 -2.19 17.05
N HIS A 132 17.44 -2.79 17.93
CA HIS A 132 17.19 -2.25 19.28
C HIS A 132 18.48 -2.00 20.06
N LYS A 133 19.38 -2.99 20.14
CA LYS A 133 20.66 -2.87 20.85
C LYS A 133 21.53 -1.75 20.28
N ARG A 134 21.58 -1.62 18.95
CA ARG A 134 22.33 -0.54 18.30
C ARG A 134 21.73 0.84 18.60
N MET A 135 20.42 0.96 18.65
CA MET A 135 19.75 2.23 18.95
C MET A 135 20.01 2.72 20.37
N GLN A 136 20.25 1.82 21.32
CA GLN A 136 20.59 2.19 22.71
C GLN A 136 21.96 2.89 22.85
N SER A 137 22.86 2.71 21.87
CA SER A 137 24.20 3.31 21.86
C SER A 137 24.31 4.53 20.91
N LEU A 138 23.25 4.94 20.25
CA LEU A 138 23.25 6.04 19.31
C LEU A 138 22.29 7.15 19.75
N SER A 139 22.71 8.39 19.64
CA SER A 139 21.80 9.54 19.64
C SER A 139 20.98 9.61 18.36
N LEU A 140 19.91 10.40 18.35
CA LEU A 140 19.11 10.64 17.14
C LEU A 140 19.96 11.25 16.01
N GLU A 141 20.91 12.12 16.36
CA GLU A 141 21.81 12.77 15.41
C GLU A 141 22.77 11.77 14.77
N GLU A 142 23.42 10.93 15.57
CA GLU A 142 24.30 9.86 15.08
C GLU A 142 23.55 8.85 14.23
N TYR A 143 22.31 8.49 14.64
CA TYR A 143 21.43 7.65 13.83
C TYR A 143 21.13 8.31 12.49
N ALA A 144 20.71 9.58 12.49
CA ALA A 144 20.39 10.31 11.28
C ALA A 144 21.59 10.45 10.33
N ALA A 145 22.82 10.55 10.87
CA ALA A 145 24.04 10.62 10.08
C ALA A 145 24.42 9.26 9.43
N THR A 146 24.14 8.15 10.11
CA THR A 146 24.71 6.82 9.78
C THR A 146 23.71 5.77 9.32
N THR A 147 22.39 6.06 9.37
CA THR A 147 21.39 5.09 8.94
C THR A 147 21.46 4.82 7.44
N PRO A 148 21.32 3.56 6.99
CA PRO A 148 21.20 3.25 5.57
C PRO A 148 19.80 3.57 5.01
N HIS A 149 18.86 3.96 5.86
CA HIS A 149 17.45 4.18 5.50
C HIS A 149 17.16 5.61 5.03
N HIS A 150 18.17 6.32 4.51
CA HIS A 150 17.98 7.62 3.89
C HIS A 150 17.14 7.50 2.61
N ASN A 151 16.26 8.47 2.40
CA ASN A 151 15.39 8.56 1.22
C ASN A 151 14.56 7.30 0.97
N LEU A 152 14.10 6.66 2.05
CA LEU A 152 13.41 5.37 1.99
C LEU A 152 12.08 5.45 1.26
N GLN A 153 11.33 6.56 1.44
CA GLN A 153 10.05 6.73 0.75
C GLN A 153 10.27 6.83 -0.76
N CYS A 154 11.19 7.66 -1.19
CA CYS A 154 11.53 7.83 -2.60
C CYS A 154 12.03 6.51 -3.21
N LYS A 155 12.95 5.81 -2.55
CA LYS A 155 13.49 4.51 -3.01
C LYS A 155 12.39 3.47 -3.21
N LEU A 156 11.48 3.33 -2.25
CA LEU A 156 10.39 2.35 -2.34
C LEU A 156 9.39 2.70 -3.44
N LEU A 157 9.09 3.98 -3.65
CA LEU A 157 8.19 4.46 -4.70
C LEU A 157 8.83 4.34 -6.09
N ALA A 158 10.14 4.51 -6.21
CA ALA A 158 10.85 4.31 -7.47
C ALA A 158 10.89 2.83 -7.89
N GLY A 159 10.86 1.92 -6.92
CA GLY A 159 10.94 0.50 -7.24
C GLY A 159 12.31 0.10 -7.71
N LEU A 160 13.32 0.21 -6.86
CA LEU A 160 14.70 -0.14 -7.20
C LEU A 160 14.84 -1.55 -7.77
N PRO A 161 15.76 -1.77 -8.71
CA PRO A 161 15.85 -3.00 -9.49
C PRO A 161 16.18 -4.20 -8.61
N GLY A 162 15.17 -5.03 -8.37
CA GLY A 162 15.31 -6.33 -7.75
C GLY A 162 15.08 -6.38 -6.23
N PRO A 163 14.72 -7.57 -5.73
CA PRO A 163 14.42 -7.77 -4.31
C PRO A 163 15.68 -7.86 -3.42
N ARG A 164 16.88 -7.70 -4.00
CA ARG A 164 18.12 -7.94 -3.26
C ARG A 164 18.47 -6.82 -2.30
N ASP A 165 18.26 -5.56 -2.70
CA ASP A 165 18.72 -4.39 -1.94
C ASP A 165 17.81 -3.18 -2.09
N PHE A 166 16.53 -3.30 -1.75
CA PHE A 166 15.64 -2.13 -1.79
C PHE A 166 16.03 -1.04 -0.75
N LEU A 167 16.89 -1.36 0.19
CA LEU A 167 17.46 -0.43 1.15
C LEU A 167 18.87 0.02 0.75
N ALA A 168 19.61 -0.79 0.00
CA ALA A 168 20.95 -0.46 -0.47
C ALA A 168 20.88 0.33 -1.79
N GLY A 169 21.86 1.15 -2.00
CA GLY A 169 21.99 2.01 -3.18
C GLY A 169 21.62 3.46 -2.88
N ASP A 170 22.28 4.33 -3.61
CA ASP A 170 22.06 5.77 -3.51
C ASP A 170 20.74 6.17 -4.17
N CYS A 171 20.07 7.12 -3.57
CA CYS A 171 18.95 7.80 -4.19
C CYS A 171 19.50 8.95 -5.04
N THR A 172 19.10 9.02 -6.31
CA THR A 172 19.56 10.03 -7.28
C THR A 172 18.37 10.85 -7.80
N GLU A 173 18.64 11.91 -8.55
CA GLU A 173 17.58 12.66 -9.26
C GLU A 173 16.76 11.73 -10.16
N GLN A 174 17.41 10.78 -10.84
CA GLN A 174 16.70 9.78 -11.67
C GLN A 174 15.77 8.90 -10.81
N THR A 175 16.17 8.55 -9.59
CA THR A 175 15.31 7.82 -8.64
C THR A 175 14.09 8.65 -8.26
N LEU A 176 14.26 9.94 -8.02
CA LEU A 176 13.17 10.88 -7.70
C LEU A 176 12.18 10.99 -8.87
N GLU A 177 12.68 11.21 -10.08
CA GLU A 177 11.83 11.33 -11.27
C GLU A 177 11.08 10.02 -11.56
N THR A 178 11.72 8.87 -11.37
CA THR A 178 11.09 7.56 -11.47
C THR A 178 9.96 7.40 -10.43
N ALA A 179 10.19 7.83 -9.18
CA ALA A 179 9.17 7.79 -8.13
C ALA A 179 7.95 8.67 -8.47
N LYS A 180 8.20 9.90 -8.98
CA LYS A 180 7.13 10.81 -9.44
C LYS A 180 6.33 10.21 -10.60
N ALA A 181 7.01 9.66 -11.59
CA ALA A 181 6.38 9.01 -12.75
C ALA A 181 5.52 7.81 -12.31
N ASN A 182 6.01 6.98 -11.41
CA ASN A 182 5.25 5.85 -10.86
C ASN A 182 4.01 6.32 -10.09
N LEU A 183 4.14 7.38 -9.26
CA LEU A 183 3.01 7.98 -8.54
C LEU A 183 1.94 8.45 -9.52
N ALA A 184 2.31 9.15 -10.57
CA ALA A 184 1.38 9.66 -11.57
C ALA A 184 0.68 8.56 -12.37
N ALA A 185 1.40 7.50 -12.73
CA ALA A 185 0.89 6.47 -13.64
C ALA A 185 0.12 5.34 -12.93
N HIS A 186 0.43 5.04 -11.66
CA HIS A 186 -0.02 3.81 -11.03
C HIS A 186 -0.74 3.99 -9.69
N PHE A 187 -0.66 5.16 -9.06
CA PHE A 187 -1.25 5.37 -7.74
C PHE A 187 -2.58 6.10 -7.84
N THR A 188 -3.63 5.44 -7.37
CA THR A 188 -4.94 6.11 -7.21
C THR A 188 -4.91 7.10 -6.05
N LEU A 189 -4.11 6.82 -5.01
CA LEU A 189 -3.95 7.72 -3.87
C LEU A 189 -2.54 7.58 -3.25
N ALA A 190 -1.89 8.73 -3.09
CA ALA A 190 -0.77 8.93 -2.18
C ALA A 190 -1.27 9.79 -1.01
N GLY A 191 -1.64 9.15 0.10
CA GLY A 191 -2.13 9.80 1.31
C GLY A 191 -1.01 10.38 2.18
N LEU A 192 -1.39 11.10 3.23
CA LEU A 192 -0.48 11.75 4.17
C LEU A 192 -0.76 11.32 5.60
N THR A 193 0.28 11.00 6.36
CA THR A 193 0.17 10.63 7.79
C THR A 193 -0.37 11.81 8.61
N GLU A 194 0.05 13.02 8.30
CA GLU A 194 -0.34 14.27 8.96
C GLU A 194 -1.82 14.61 8.70
N ARG A 195 -2.38 14.09 7.62
CA ARG A 195 -3.78 14.25 7.20
C ARG A 195 -4.48 12.90 7.12
N PHE A 196 -4.28 12.07 8.14
CA PHE A 196 -4.67 10.66 8.11
C PHE A 196 -6.19 10.45 7.98
N ASP A 197 -7.00 11.28 8.64
CA ASP A 197 -8.47 11.18 8.56
C ASP A 197 -8.97 11.50 7.16
N GLU A 198 -8.41 12.51 6.52
CA GLU A 198 -8.73 12.86 5.14
C GLU A 198 -8.24 11.78 4.17
N THR A 199 -7.08 11.15 4.46
CA THR A 199 -6.60 9.99 3.73
C THR A 199 -7.60 8.84 3.81
N LEU A 200 -8.15 8.55 5.01
CA LEU A 200 -9.18 7.52 5.18
C LEU A 200 -10.49 7.88 4.49
N ALA A 201 -10.92 9.15 4.56
CA ALA A 201 -12.11 9.62 3.86
C ALA A 201 -11.98 9.45 2.35
N LEU A 202 -10.81 9.79 1.77
CA LEU A 202 -10.51 9.53 0.36
C LEU A 202 -10.54 8.04 0.02
N LEU A 203 -9.95 7.17 0.83
CA LEU A 203 -9.99 5.72 0.61
C LEU A 203 -11.42 5.19 0.64
N LYS A 204 -12.27 5.70 1.56
CA LYS A 204 -13.68 5.38 1.59
C LYS A 204 -14.39 5.79 0.29
N VAL A 205 -14.17 7.00 -0.17
CA VAL A 205 -14.78 7.53 -1.40
C VAL A 205 -14.29 6.78 -2.64
N LEU A 206 -12.99 6.51 -2.74
CA LEU A 206 -12.36 5.90 -3.93
C LEU A 206 -12.62 4.40 -4.05
N PHE A 207 -12.70 3.67 -2.93
CA PHE A 207 -12.80 2.21 -2.90
C PHE A 207 -14.10 1.69 -2.29
N GLY A 208 -15.02 2.57 -1.89
CA GLY A 208 -16.29 2.18 -1.28
C GLY A 208 -16.16 1.52 0.09
N TRP A 209 -15.10 1.82 0.85
CA TRP A 209 -14.86 1.21 2.16
C TRP A 209 -15.92 1.61 3.18
N LYS A 210 -16.29 0.67 4.05
CA LYS A 210 -17.31 0.90 5.08
C LYS A 210 -16.77 1.71 6.27
N LEU A 211 -15.48 1.51 6.60
CA LEU A 211 -14.79 2.14 7.73
C LEU A 211 -15.59 2.07 9.05
N ASN A 212 -16.17 0.91 9.34
CA ASN A 212 -17.01 0.73 10.52
C ASN A 212 -16.25 0.85 11.84
N HIS A 213 -14.91 0.75 11.80
CA HIS A 213 -14.05 0.78 12.98
C HIS A 213 -12.75 1.49 12.63
N TYR A 214 -12.34 2.37 13.53
CA TYR A 214 -11.05 3.05 13.42
C TYR A 214 -10.44 3.21 14.82
N ALA A 215 -9.31 2.57 15.03
CA ALA A 215 -8.45 2.80 16.20
C ALA A 215 -7.03 3.08 15.72
N SER A 216 -6.40 4.08 16.30
CA SER A 216 -4.98 4.35 16.04
C SER A 216 -4.12 3.29 16.69
N PHE A 217 -3.30 2.60 15.90
CA PHE A 217 -2.37 1.57 16.39
C PHE A 217 -0.93 2.07 16.28
N ASN A 218 -0.08 1.58 17.18
CA ASN A 218 1.37 1.86 17.20
C ASN A 218 1.73 3.35 17.28
N VAL A 219 0.99 4.12 18.05
CA VAL A 219 1.45 5.43 18.48
C VAL A 219 2.58 5.19 19.51
N THR A 220 3.81 5.63 19.23
CA THR A 220 4.93 5.53 20.18
C THR A 220 4.75 6.62 21.24
N PRO A 221 4.36 6.28 22.50
CA PRO A 221 3.94 7.27 23.50
C PRO A 221 5.07 8.20 23.96
N ILE A 222 6.32 7.73 23.84
CA ILE A 222 7.52 8.36 24.45
C ILE A 222 8.35 9.11 23.40
N ARG A 223 7.78 9.35 22.23
CA ARG A 223 8.45 10.08 21.16
C ARG A 223 8.30 11.59 21.35
N PRO A 224 9.40 12.39 21.33
CA PRO A 224 9.27 13.85 21.32
C PRO A 224 8.55 14.30 20.02
N ARG A 225 7.89 15.43 20.12
CA ARG A 225 7.42 16.15 18.94
C ARG A 225 8.60 16.71 18.16
N LYS A 226 8.46 16.94 16.86
CA LYS A 226 9.51 17.49 16.00
C LYS A 226 10.08 18.79 16.56
N GLU A 227 9.23 19.65 17.10
CA GLU A 227 9.57 20.96 17.65
C GLU A 227 10.49 20.86 18.88
N ALA A 228 10.49 19.72 19.58
CA ALA A 228 11.37 19.46 20.72
C ALA A 228 12.75 18.89 20.30
N VAL A 229 12.96 18.57 19.03
CA VAL A 229 14.23 18.11 18.50
C VAL A 229 15.08 19.33 18.10
N PRO A 230 16.39 19.37 18.42
CA PRO A 230 17.25 20.49 18.03
C PRO A 230 17.18 20.80 16.53
N THR A 231 17.12 22.08 16.19
CA THR A 231 17.00 22.52 14.77
C THR A 231 18.16 22.01 13.91
N ALA A 232 19.38 21.92 14.45
CA ALA A 232 20.52 21.35 13.75
C ALA A 232 20.28 19.88 13.34
N THR A 233 19.75 19.07 14.27
CA THR A 233 19.40 17.67 14.01
C THR A 233 18.25 17.55 12.99
N GLN A 234 17.25 18.43 13.06
CA GLN A 234 16.19 18.45 12.04
C GLN A 234 16.72 18.76 10.64
N ARG A 235 17.63 19.75 10.54
CA ARG A 235 18.31 20.10 9.26
C ARG A 235 19.12 18.92 8.73
N LEU A 236 19.93 18.28 9.56
CA LEU A 236 20.72 17.10 9.19
C LEU A 236 19.81 15.99 8.65
N ILE A 237 18.69 15.70 9.32
CA ILE A 237 17.73 14.71 8.85
C ILE A 237 17.15 15.10 7.48
N ALA A 238 16.74 16.34 7.30
CA ALA A 238 16.17 16.84 6.04
C ALA A 238 17.19 16.76 4.88
N GLU A 239 18.43 17.18 5.10
CA GLU A 239 19.52 17.11 4.14
C GLU A 239 19.81 15.68 3.71
N ARG A 240 19.92 14.76 4.66
CA ARG A 240 20.16 13.34 4.39
C ARG A 240 18.97 12.66 3.68
N ASN A 241 17.78 13.22 3.81
CA ASN A 241 16.55 12.71 3.22
C ASN A 241 15.96 13.69 2.17
N ARG A 242 16.83 14.45 1.46
CA ARG A 242 16.38 15.49 0.52
C ARG A 242 15.43 14.98 -0.59
N PHE A 243 15.59 13.74 -1.03
CA PHE A 243 14.70 13.16 -2.03
C PHE A 243 13.35 12.72 -1.43
N ASP A 244 13.33 12.31 -0.15
CA ASP A 244 12.07 12.11 0.57
C ASP A 244 11.34 13.44 0.77
N VAL A 245 12.08 14.55 1.04
CA VAL A 245 11.50 15.89 1.11
C VAL A 245 10.88 16.27 -0.24
N ALA A 246 11.65 16.13 -1.32
CA ALA A 246 11.18 16.47 -2.65
C ALA A 246 9.95 15.66 -3.10
N ILE A 247 9.89 14.34 -2.79
CA ILE A 247 8.75 13.51 -3.14
C ILE A 247 7.52 13.82 -2.26
N TYR A 248 7.73 14.15 -0.97
CA TYR A 248 6.67 14.58 -0.07
C TYR A 248 6.05 15.90 -0.53
N GLU A 249 6.87 16.91 -0.85
CA GLU A 249 6.44 18.20 -1.41
C GLU A 249 5.69 18.02 -2.74
N HIS A 250 6.12 17.08 -3.58
CA HIS A 250 5.42 16.74 -4.83
C HIS A 250 4.02 16.17 -4.56
N VAL A 251 3.85 15.35 -3.52
CA VAL A 251 2.57 14.70 -3.17
C VAL A 251 1.58 15.67 -2.53
N LEU A 252 2.03 16.68 -1.76
CA LEU A 252 1.16 17.64 -1.09
C LEU A 252 0.08 18.26 -1.99
N PRO A 253 0.44 18.90 -3.13
CA PRO A 253 -0.55 19.48 -4.03
C PRO A 253 -1.42 18.43 -4.74
N LEU A 254 -0.90 17.23 -5.01
CA LEU A 254 -1.67 16.13 -5.61
C LEU A 254 -2.77 15.68 -4.65
N PHE A 255 -2.43 15.47 -3.39
CA PHE A 255 -3.36 15.10 -2.35
C PHE A 255 -4.45 16.17 -2.16
N SER A 256 -4.06 17.45 -2.07
CA SER A 256 -4.99 18.57 -1.92
C SER A 256 -5.95 18.70 -3.10
N ARG A 257 -5.46 18.56 -4.35
CA ARG A 257 -6.32 18.52 -5.55
C ARG A 257 -7.29 17.35 -5.53
N THR A 258 -6.85 16.18 -5.07
CA THR A 258 -7.72 15.00 -4.99
C THR A 258 -8.85 15.18 -3.98
N LEU A 259 -8.57 15.84 -2.85
CA LEU A 259 -9.57 16.23 -1.84
C LEU A 259 -10.58 17.22 -2.43
N GLU A 260 -10.06 18.31 -3.03
CA GLU A 260 -10.91 19.36 -3.57
C GLU A 260 -11.85 18.85 -4.65
N ALA A 261 -11.34 18.03 -5.57
CA ALA A 261 -12.15 17.42 -6.63
C ALA A 261 -13.28 16.50 -6.11
N ARG A 262 -13.26 16.14 -4.82
CA ARG A 262 -14.24 15.24 -4.18
C ARG A 262 -14.76 15.80 -2.86
N ARG A 263 -14.67 17.08 -2.65
CA ARG A 263 -14.91 17.76 -1.38
C ARG A 263 -16.21 17.31 -0.69
N GLU A 264 -17.33 17.40 -1.36
CA GLU A 264 -18.62 17.03 -0.80
C GLU A 264 -18.65 15.57 -0.29
N ALA A 265 -18.17 14.63 -1.10
CA ALA A 265 -18.11 13.22 -0.73
C ALA A 265 -17.11 12.97 0.42
N VAL A 266 -15.99 13.71 0.43
CA VAL A 266 -14.99 13.62 1.49
C VAL A 266 -15.51 14.19 2.80
N ASP A 267 -16.22 15.32 2.77
CA ASP A 267 -16.81 15.92 3.97
C ASP A 267 -17.84 14.97 4.62
N ALA A 268 -18.69 14.35 3.81
CA ALA A 268 -19.58 13.28 4.27
C ALA A 268 -18.82 12.09 4.87
N ALA A 269 -17.76 11.64 4.20
CA ALA A 269 -16.93 10.53 4.65
C ALA A 269 -16.17 10.85 5.95
N LEU A 270 -15.74 12.09 6.18
CA LEU A 270 -15.10 12.54 7.42
C LEU A 270 -16.01 12.39 8.64
N LEU A 271 -17.32 12.58 8.48
CA LEU A 271 -18.30 12.33 9.55
C LEU A 271 -18.28 10.82 9.93
N ASP A 272 -18.21 9.94 8.95
CA ASP A 272 -18.13 8.49 9.21
C ASP A 272 -16.79 8.11 9.86
N VAL A 273 -15.67 8.66 9.41
CA VAL A 273 -14.33 8.48 10.02
C VAL A 273 -14.35 8.92 11.48
N SER A 274 -14.93 10.10 11.77
CA SER A 274 -15.06 10.63 13.12
C SER A 274 -15.93 9.75 14.01
N ARG A 275 -17.02 9.20 13.47
CA ARG A 275 -17.90 8.25 14.17
C ARG A 275 -17.16 6.93 14.46
N ALA A 276 -16.48 6.38 13.44
CA ALA A 276 -15.69 5.16 13.57
C ALA A 276 -14.58 5.30 14.62
N ARG A 277 -13.92 6.47 14.70
CA ARG A 277 -12.89 6.78 15.70
C ARG A 277 -13.47 6.78 17.12
N ARG A 278 -14.62 7.39 17.36
CA ARG A 278 -15.28 7.41 18.68
C ARG A 278 -15.68 6.01 19.16
N LEU A 279 -16.10 5.15 18.25
CA LEU A 279 -16.49 3.77 18.55
C LEU A 279 -15.30 2.80 18.67
N GLY A 280 -14.12 3.21 18.20
CA GLY A 280 -12.90 2.40 18.14
C GLY A 280 -12.50 1.81 19.50
N PRO A 281 -12.38 2.60 20.59
CA PRO A 281 -11.96 2.10 21.91
C PRO A 281 -12.92 1.07 22.51
N ILE A 282 -14.24 1.24 22.32
CA ILE A 282 -15.27 0.37 22.89
C ILE A 282 -15.27 -1.02 22.25
N ARG A 283 -14.85 -1.10 20.98
CA ARG A 283 -14.86 -2.34 20.18
C ARG A 283 -13.50 -3.02 20.09
N THR A 284 -12.45 -2.41 20.68
CA THR A 284 -11.05 -2.84 20.49
C THR A 284 -10.77 -4.23 21.07
N ALA A 285 -11.42 -4.66 22.16
CA ALA A 285 -11.17 -5.99 22.75
C ALA A 285 -11.68 -7.13 21.83
N GLY A 286 -12.91 -7.04 21.33
CA GLY A 286 -13.44 -8.00 20.35
C GLY A 286 -12.73 -7.89 18.98
N TYR A 287 -12.30 -6.67 18.63
CA TYR A 287 -11.54 -6.37 17.42
C TYR A 287 -10.17 -7.04 17.42
N GLN A 288 -9.41 -7.01 18.53
CA GLN A 288 -8.08 -7.61 18.59
C GLN A 288 -8.11 -9.13 18.39
N ALA A 289 -9.07 -9.82 18.97
CA ALA A 289 -9.24 -11.26 18.78
C ALA A 289 -9.61 -11.59 17.32
N ALA A 290 -10.62 -10.93 16.77
CA ALA A 290 -11.05 -11.16 15.38
C ALA A 290 -9.97 -10.74 14.35
N SER A 291 -9.25 -9.67 14.60
CA SER A 291 -8.13 -9.23 13.75
C SER A 291 -6.95 -10.21 13.79
N SER A 292 -6.64 -10.78 14.95
CA SER A 292 -5.58 -11.79 15.08
C SER A 292 -5.92 -13.06 14.30
N LEU A 293 -7.17 -13.52 14.35
CA LEU A 293 -7.65 -14.67 13.57
C LEU A 293 -7.60 -14.39 12.06
N ARG A 294 -8.08 -13.22 11.62
CA ARG A 294 -8.03 -12.82 10.20
C ARG A 294 -6.60 -12.68 9.68
N LYS A 295 -5.71 -12.13 10.50
CA LYS A 295 -4.28 -12.02 10.17
C LYS A 295 -3.62 -13.39 10.08
N ALA A 296 -3.95 -14.32 10.98
CA ALA A 296 -3.49 -15.69 10.92
C ALA A 296 -4.00 -16.39 9.65
N ALA A 297 -5.27 -16.27 9.32
CA ALA A 297 -5.85 -16.84 8.10
C ALA A 297 -5.19 -16.28 6.82
N SER A 298 -4.97 -14.96 6.74
CA SER A 298 -4.27 -14.32 5.61
C SER A 298 -2.81 -14.77 5.52
N ARG A 299 -2.11 -14.93 6.66
CA ARG A 299 -0.73 -15.44 6.69
C ARG A 299 -0.65 -16.91 6.26
N ILE A 300 -1.56 -17.76 6.74
CA ILE A 300 -1.65 -19.17 6.32
C ILE A 300 -1.92 -19.24 4.82
N HIS A 301 -2.90 -18.49 4.33
CA HIS A 301 -3.20 -18.41 2.90
C HIS A 301 -2.00 -17.91 2.09
N SER A 302 -1.29 -16.94 2.61
CA SER A 302 -0.05 -16.47 2.00
C SER A 302 1.08 -17.50 2.18
N ALA A 303 1.00 -18.47 3.09
CA ALA A 303 2.00 -19.52 3.34
C ALA A 303 1.80 -20.77 2.47
N LEU A 304 0.59 -21.08 2.09
CA LEU A 304 0.22 -22.13 1.13
C LEU A 304 0.37 -21.66 -0.32
#